data_27cdaab60a1c7fe72c89c13785af0a1f
#
_entry.id   27cdaab60a1c7fe72c89c13785af0a1f
#
_cell.length_a   1.000
_cell.length_b   1.000
_cell.length_c   1.000
_cell.angle_alpha   90.00
_cell.angle_beta   90.00
_cell.angle_gamma   90.00
#
_symmetry.space_group_name_H-M   'P 1'
#
loop_
_entity.id
_entity.type
_entity.pdbx_description
1 polymer ?
#
loop_
_entity_poly.entity_id
_entity_poly.type
_entity_poly.pdbx_seq_one_letter_code
_entity_poly.pdbx_strand_id
1 'polypeptide(L)'
;GIGLFTYRYGELPVPDEEPRTLSREFMILCGSVLLTATAAVIILGTSAPIFGQIFRDNPSAVPQSFYNQWTLPLALGFVFLAGLGQLFWWKKMDVATVNRVLLKPLALATASTIAVLILTPFAEQALVIPAGTGAAPQTASASLTGSLADFWAAYGQALQMLLLLFVGFFSLFGNGAVLWRILRGNPRMAGGALSHVGFALIILGIIASNGFDQALPRIGEPTAADEDKMPRENFVVAKGQTRVVNGYRVTYEGKTTTDRGRGQYILDVRDPQGRTHTFTPVAYQGSNDQWFKHPDVKAFLEKDLFVAVTPKEATGVAQDDGPPGGEFQLADGDSTTLGDREYAVAFHGFEVLKGPEGAMETTATDARVPDDAQMAVGARLRVTNLDTRETRSLMPIYLVMNDNSQQYIENRIADWDLRMSFTEMDANNGEATFAVEGVDVMPENWVVVQAYTKPLISVLWGGIIILTIGFVVSIGRRVQDIRFRR
;
A
#
# COMPACT_ATOMS: atom_id res chain seq x y z
N GLY A 1 12.60 -26.56 28.41
CA GLY A 1 13.60 -26.68 27.35
C GLY A 1 15.00 -26.52 27.88
N ILE A 2 15.38 -25.31 28.35
CA ILE A 2 16.77 -24.96 28.75
C ILE A 2 17.28 -25.90 29.88
N GLY A 3 16.53 -26.12 30.96
CA GLY A 3 16.96 -26.99 32.04
C GLY A 3 17.23 -28.43 31.60
N LEU A 4 16.40 -29.01 30.75
CA LEU A 4 16.60 -30.35 30.21
C LEU A 4 17.81 -30.40 29.26
N PHE A 5 18.00 -29.35 28.46
CA PHE A 5 19.16 -29.21 27.57
C PHE A 5 20.46 -29.16 28.39
N THR A 6 20.51 -28.31 29.41
CA THR A 6 21.69 -28.18 30.30
C THR A 6 21.98 -29.47 31.02
N TYR A 7 20.95 -30.18 31.55
CA TYR A 7 21.09 -31.44 32.25
C TYR A 7 21.65 -32.54 31.33
N ARG A 8 21.22 -32.59 30.05
CA ARG A 8 21.65 -33.65 29.11
C ARG A 8 22.74 -33.16 28.13
N TYR A 9 23.36 -32.01 28.37
CA TYR A 9 24.38 -31.46 27.48
C TYR A 9 25.56 -32.41 27.23
N GLY A 10 25.98 -33.14 28.27
CA GLY A 10 27.07 -34.14 28.19
C GLY A 10 26.73 -35.40 27.39
N GLU A 11 25.41 -35.66 27.13
CA GLU A 11 24.96 -36.81 26.34
C GLU A 11 24.86 -36.49 24.83
N LEU A 12 25.09 -35.21 24.46
CA LEU A 12 25.03 -34.82 23.03
C LEU A 12 26.20 -35.41 22.30
N PRO A 13 25.97 -36.02 21.09
CA PRO A 13 27.05 -36.52 20.29
C PRO A 13 27.92 -35.38 19.80
N VAL A 14 29.19 -35.42 20.16
CA VAL A 14 30.18 -34.45 19.67
C VAL A 14 30.71 -34.98 18.34
N PRO A 15 30.72 -34.18 17.26
CA PRO A 15 31.32 -34.57 15.99
C PRO A 15 32.83 -34.78 16.17
N ASP A 16 33.38 -35.83 15.59
CA ASP A 16 34.82 -36.14 15.61
C ASP A 16 35.67 -35.11 14.84
N GLU A 17 35.04 -34.36 13.93
CA GLU A 17 35.69 -33.31 13.11
C GLU A 17 34.84 -32.04 13.10
N GLU A 18 35.47 -30.85 13.13
CA GLU A 18 34.80 -29.57 12.97
C GLU A 18 34.20 -29.44 11.56
N PRO A 19 33.00 -28.79 11.41
CA PRO A 19 32.38 -28.55 10.12
C PRO A 19 33.30 -27.70 9.23
N ARG A 20 33.63 -28.21 8.06
CA ARG A 20 34.47 -27.46 7.09
C ARG A 20 33.65 -26.37 6.40
N THR A 21 34.24 -25.20 6.17
CA THR A 21 33.55 -24.01 5.62
C THR A 21 32.85 -24.24 4.28
N LEU A 22 33.41 -25.10 3.41
CA LEU A 22 32.81 -25.47 2.13
C LEU A 22 32.05 -26.82 2.25
N SER A 23 31.11 -26.87 3.20
CA SER A 23 30.27 -28.05 3.43
C SER A 23 28.82 -27.66 3.68
N ARG A 24 27.91 -28.58 3.40
CA ARG A 24 26.48 -28.42 3.69
C ARG A 24 26.21 -28.27 5.18
N GLU A 25 26.96 -28.99 6.00
CA GLU A 25 26.86 -28.90 7.47
C GLU A 25 27.12 -27.48 7.97
N PHE A 26 28.18 -26.85 7.50
CA PHE A 26 28.49 -25.44 7.84
C PHE A 26 27.40 -24.48 7.38
N MET A 27 26.86 -24.66 6.14
CA MET A 27 25.77 -23.82 5.65
C MET A 27 24.50 -23.95 6.49
N ILE A 28 24.18 -25.18 6.96
CA ILE A 28 23.05 -25.42 7.85
C ILE A 28 23.27 -24.74 9.20
N LEU A 29 24.48 -24.84 9.77
CA LEU A 29 24.83 -24.16 11.02
C LEU A 29 24.63 -22.63 10.89
N CYS A 30 25.23 -22.01 9.88
CA CYS A 30 25.09 -20.58 9.63
C CYS A 30 23.62 -20.18 9.42
N GLY A 31 22.85 -20.95 8.65
CA GLY A 31 21.44 -20.70 8.42
C GLY A 31 20.60 -20.79 9.72
N SER A 32 20.92 -21.77 10.56
CA SER A 32 20.26 -21.93 11.86
C SER A 32 20.56 -20.77 12.81
N VAL A 33 21.80 -20.28 12.83
CA VAL A 33 22.20 -19.10 13.61
C VAL A 33 21.45 -17.84 13.14
N LEU A 34 21.37 -17.61 11.81
CA LEU A 34 20.64 -16.47 11.24
C LEU A 34 19.14 -16.53 11.55
N LEU A 35 18.52 -17.71 11.42
CA LEU A 35 17.11 -17.92 11.78
C LEU A 35 16.87 -17.66 13.26
N THR A 36 17.74 -18.15 14.14
CA THR A 36 17.65 -17.92 15.58
C THR A 36 17.82 -16.45 15.92
N ALA A 37 18.76 -15.75 15.27
CA ALA A 37 18.93 -14.32 15.44
C ALA A 37 17.69 -13.53 14.99
N THR A 38 17.10 -13.90 13.84
CA THR A 38 15.85 -13.30 13.34
C THR A 38 14.71 -13.52 14.33
N ALA A 39 14.54 -14.74 14.83
CA ALA A 39 13.52 -15.06 15.84
C ALA A 39 13.75 -14.26 17.14
N ALA A 40 14.99 -14.11 17.58
CA ALA A 40 15.32 -13.32 18.76
C ALA A 40 14.95 -11.84 18.57
N VAL A 41 15.27 -11.23 17.43
CA VAL A 41 14.87 -9.84 17.11
C VAL A 41 13.35 -9.66 17.15
N ILE A 42 12.60 -10.59 16.54
CA ILE A 42 11.13 -10.54 16.52
C ILE A 42 10.56 -10.71 17.95
N ILE A 43 11.03 -11.70 18.70
CA ILE A 43 10.55 -11.98 20.07
C ILE A 43 10.86 -10.79 20.98
N LEU A 44 12.08 -10.27 20.97
CA LEU A 44 12.46 -9.13 21.80
C LEU A 44 11.68 -7.87 21.41
N GLY A 45 11.52 -7.59 20.13
CA GLY A 45 10.76 -6.45 19.64
C GLY A 45 9.27 -6.54 20.02
N THR A 46 8.62 -7.68 19.81
CA THR A 46 7.21 -7.90 20.17
C THR A 46 6.98 -7.92 21.67
N SER A 47 7.99 -8.32 22.44
CA SER A 47 7.93 -8.31 23.91
C SER A 47 8.32 -6.97 24.54
N ALA A 48 8.80 -6.01 23.75
CA ALA A 48 9.23 -4.71 24.26
C ALA A 48 8.18 -3.97 25.09
N PRO A 49 6.86 -3.95 24.73
CA PRO A 49 5.84 -3.35 25.58
C PRO A 49 5.70 -4.03 26.95
N ILE A 50 5.85 -5.37 26.99
CA ILE A 50 5.76 -6.15 28.24
C ILE A 50 6.90 -5.78 29.18
N PHE A 51 8.13 -5.73 28.66
CA PHE A 51 9.28 -5.29 29.44
C PHE A 51 9.19 -3.80 29.78
N GLY A 52 8.67 -2.99 28.86
CA GLY A 52 8.48 -1.56 29.08
C GLY A 52 7.55 -1.24 30.25
N GLN A 53 6.51 -2.05 30.50
CA GLN A 53 5.60 -1.92 31.64
C GLN A 53 6.31 -2.01 33.00
N ILE A 54 7.46 -2.67 33.07
CA ILE A 54 8.24 -2.78 34.31
C ILE A 54 8.96 -1.48 34.65
N PHE A 55 9.29 -0.65 33.62
CA PHE A 55 10.16 0.52 33.76
C PHE A 55 9.52 1.84 33.33
N ARG A 56 8.31 1.82 32.75
CA ARG A 56 7.62 3.00 32.19
C ARG A 56 6.10 2.89 32.38
N ASP A 57 5.46 4.01 32.66
CA ASP A 57 4.00 4.07 32.87
C ASP A 57 3.23 3.87 31.55
N ASN A 58 3.79 4.30 30.40
CA ASN A 58 3.19 4.17 29.05
C ASN A 58 4.17 3.49 28.07
N PRO A 59 4.26 2.16 28.08
CA PRO A 59 5.11 1.43 27.16
C PRO A 59 4.53 1.44 25.75
N SER A 60 5.33 1.85 24.77
CA SER A 60 4.96 1.84 23.36
C SER A 60 5.49 0.58 22.65
N ALA A 61 4.75 0.12 21.63
CA ALA A 61 5.24 -0.92 20.72
C ALA A 61 6.41 -0.40 19.88
N VAL A 62 7.31 -1.31 19.53
CA VAL A 62 8.42 -0.99 18.61
C VAL A 62 7.86 -0.76 17.21
N PRO A 63 8.27 0.32 16.50
CA PRO A 63 7.76 0.63 15.17
C PRO A 63 8.17 -0.42 14.13
N GLN A 64 7.38 -0.52 13.06
CA GLN A 64 7.65 -1.47 11.96
C GLN A 64 9.03 -1.26 11.33
N SER A 65 9.53 -0.04 11.26
CA SER A 65 10.86 0.31 10.76
C SER A 65 11.98 -0.43 11.48
N PHE A 66 11.86 -0.64 12.80
CA PHE A 66 12.82 -1.43 13.57
C PHE A 66 12.93 -2.86 13.04
N TYR A 67 11.78 -3.52 12.82
CA TYR A 67 11.80 -4.90 12.31
C TYR A 67 12.43 -4.93 10.91
N ASN A 68 12.04 -4.03 10.02
CA ASN A 68 12.61 -3.97 8.67
C ASN A 68 14.12 -3.76 8.69
N GLN A 69 14.61 -2.88 9.55
CA GLN A 69 16.04 -2.58 9.66
C GLN A 69 16.86 -3.79 10.11
N TRP A 70 16.35 -4.60 11.06
CA TRP A 70 17.11 -5.71 11.63
C TRP A 70 16.85 -7.04 10.95
N THR A 71 15.62 -7.32 10.53
CA THR A 71 15.28 -8.63 9.96
C THR A 71 15.63 -8.74 8.48
N LEU A 72 15.63 -7.65 7.71
CA LEU A 72 15.92 -7.70 6.28
C LEU A 72 17.36 -8.15 5.96
N PRO A 73 18.41 -7.63 6.62
CA PRO A 73 19.77 -8.15 6.43
C PRO A 73 19.93 -9.62 6.83
N LEU A 74 19.26 -10.04 7.91
CA LEU A 74 19.27 -11.44 8.34
C LEU A 74 18.54 -12.33 7.33
N ALA A 75 17.42 -11.85 6.78
CA ALA A 75 16.67 -12.55 5.73
C ALA A 75 17.51 -12.74 4.46
N LEU A 76 18.23 -11.72 4.02
CA LEU A 76 19.18 -11.84 2.89
C LEU A 76 20.17 -12.98 3.11
N GLY A 77 20.77 -13.04 4.30
CA GLY A 77 21.73 -14.07 4.67
C GLY A 77 21.12 -15.48 4.63
N PHE A 78 19.98 -15.70 5.29
CA PHE A 78 19.43 -17.05 5.34
C PHE A 78 18.77 -17.50 4.03
N VAL A 79 18.17 -16.60 3.22
CA VAL A 79 17.66 -16.92 1.87
C VAL A 79 18.81 -17.31 0.94
N PHE A 80 19.94 -16.61 1.03
CA PHE A 80 21.15 -16.97 0.29
C PHE A 80 21.66 -18.36 0.69
N LEU A 81 21.76 -18.63 1.99
CA LEU A 81 22.20 -19.92 2.50
C LEU A 81 21.21 -21.05 2.19
N ALA A 82 19.90 -20.76 2.15
CA ALA A 82 18.89 -21.73 1.72
C ALA A 82 19.07 -22.14 0.24
N GLY A 83 19.51 -21.23 -0.63
CA GLY A 83 19.89 -21.51 -2.01
C GLY A 83 21.21 -22.28 -2.13
N LEU A 84 22.20 -21.84 -1.35
CA LEU A 84 23.55 -22.35 -1.40
C LEU A 84 23.66 -23.75 -0.78
N GLY A 85 23.04 -23.99 0.37
CA GLY A 85 23.18 -25.19 1.18
C GLY A 85 22.75 -26.47 0.46
N GLN A 86 21.77 -26.40 -0.47
CA GLN A 86 21.36 -27.55 -1.27
C GLN A 86 22.34 -27.88 -2.40
N LEU A 87 23.15 -26.93 -2.85
CA LEU A 87 24.15 -27.10 -3.88
C LEU A 87 25.44 -27.75 -3.36
N PHE A 88 25.69 -27.63 -2.05
CA PHE A 88 26.89 -28.18 -1.43
C PHE A 88 26.75 -29.67 -1.05
N TRP A 89 27.87 -30.38 -1.09
CA TRP A 89 27.97 -31.74 -0.59
C TRP A 89 28.02 -31.76 0.94
N TRP A 90 27.68 -32.90 1.54
CA TRP A 90 27.68 -33.06 2.97
C TRP A 90 29.02 -32.69 3.62
N LYS A 91 30.11 -33.25 3.10
CA LYS A 91 31.45 -33.04 3.67
C LYS A 91 32.12 -31.86 2.99
N LYS A 92 33.16 -32.09 2.20
CA LYS A 92 33.98 -31.03 1.59
C LYS A 92 33.75 -30.98 0.08
N MET A 93 33.68 -29.77 -0.47
CA MET A 93 33.80 -29.52 -1.92
C MET A 93 35.08 -28.76 -2.21
N ASP A 94 35.72 -29.08 -3.36
CA ASP A 94 36.80 -28.30 -3.90
C ASP A 94 36.27 -27.04 -4.61
N VAL A 95 37.07 -25.97 -4.65
CA VAL A 95 36.69 -24.67 -5.20
C VAL A 95 36.26 -24.75 -6.67
N ALA A 96 36.91 -25.60 -7.47
CA ALA A 96 36.58 -25.78 -8.88
C ALA A 96 35.18 -26.36 -9.08
N THR A 97 34.76 -27.31 -8.24
CA THR A 97 33.41 -27.90 -8.24
C THR A 97 32.40 -26.88 -7.73
N VAL A 98 32.70 -26.09 -6.67
CA VAL A 98 31.86 -25.01 -6.19
C VAL A 98 31.57 -24.02 -7.32
N ASN A 99 32.57 -23.50 -8.01
CA ASN A 99 32.41 -22.58 -9.11
C ASN A 99 31.51 -23.15 -10.23
N ARG A 100 31.73 -24.42 -10.60
CA ARG A 100 30.94 -25.09 -11.64
C ARG A 100 29.44 -25.21 -11.26
N VAL A 101 29.16 -25.51 -10.00
CA VAL A 101 27.78 -25.71 -9.52
C VAL A 101 27.06 -24.38 -9.36
N LEU A 102 27.77 -23.30 -8.95
CA LEU A 102 27.18 -21.98 -8.71
C LEU A 102 26.97 -21.18 -9.99
N LEU A 103 27.80 -21.33 -11.01
CA LEU A 103 27.81 -20.48 -12.20
C LEU A 103 26.43 -20.38 -12.89
N LYS A 104 25.77 -21.51 -13.09
CA LYS A 104 24.45 -21.53 -13.76
C LYS A 104 23.36 -20.84 -12.93
N PRO A 105 23.14 -21.19 -11.64
CA PRO A 105 22.16 -20.47 -10.81
C PRO A 105 22.43 -18.98 -10.69
N LEU A 106 23.70 -18.56 -10.55
CA LEU A 106 24.09 -17.16 -10.49
C LEU A 106 23.78 -16.43 -11.80
N ALA A 107 24.16 -17.00 -12.94
CA ALA A 107 23.88 -16.40 -14.25
C ALA A 107 22.38 -16.25 -14.50
N LEU A 108 21.58 -17.28 -14.18
CA LEU A 108 20.12 -17.22 -14.30
C LEU A 108 19.50 -16.19 -13.33
N ALA A 109 19.99 -16.13 -12.10
CA ALA A 109 19.51 -15.14 -11.12
C ALA A 109 19.81 -13.71 -11.59
N THR A 110 21.04 -13.45 -12.09
CA THR A 110 21.43 -12.16 -12.65
C THR A 110 20.55 -11.78 -13.83
N ALA A 111 20.39 -12.70 -14.79
CA ALA A 111 19.56 -12.47 -15.98
C ALA A 111 18.09 -12.18 -15.61
N SER A 112 17.53 -12.95 -14.66
CA SER A 112 16.15 -12.73 -14.19
C SER A 112 15.99 -11.42 -13.43
N THR A 113 16.95 -11.05 -12.59
CA THR A 113 16.94 -9.77 -11.88
C THR A 113 16.99 -8.60 -12.87
N ILE A 114 17.89 -8.66 -13.85
CA ILE A 114 17.98 -7.64 -14.92
C ILE A 114 16.68 -7.59 -15.72
N ALA A 115 16.10 -8.74 -16.06
CA ALA A 115 14.83 -8.78 -16.79
C ALA A 115 13.70 -8.12 -16.00
N VAL A 116 13.59 -8.37 -14.69
CA VAL A 116 12.61 -7.69 -13.83
C VAL A 116 12.82 -6.19 -13.82
N LEU A 117 14.07 -5.71 -13.69
CA LEU A 117 14.38 -4.28 -13.68
C LEU A 117 14.06 -3.56 -14.99
N ILE A 118 14.20 -4.26 -16.13
CA ILE A 118 13.97 -3.65 -17.46
C ILE A 118 12.51 -3.80 -17.91
N LEU A 119 11.88 -4.94 -17.63
CA LEU A 119 10.57 -5.27 -18.18
C LEU A 119 9.39 -4.91 -17.27
N THR A 120 9.67 -4.50 -16.04
CA THR A 120 8.63 -4.18 -15.06
C THR A 120 8.92 -2.85 -14.37
N PRO A 121 7.91 -2.18 -13.78
CA PRO A 121 8.11 -0.95 -13.03
C PRO A 121 8.76 -1.16 -11.64
N PHE A 122 9.36 -2.32 -11.38
CA PHE A 122 9.97 -2.66 -10.09
C PHE A 122 11.03 -1.63 -9.66
N ALA A 123 11.86 -1.16 -10.61
CA ALA A 123 12.87 -0.16 -10.32
C ALA A 123 12.26 1.17 -9.84
N GLU A 124 11.15 1.57 -10.44
CA GLU A 124 10.46 2.82 -10.11
C GLU A 124 9.69 2.71 -8.78
N GLN A 125 9.10 1.56 -8.49
CA GLN A 125 8.22 1.37 -7.34
C GLN A 125 8.94 0.85 -6.10
N ALA A 126 9.82 -0.12 -6.24
CA ALA A 126 10.49 -0.77 -5.12
C ALA A 126 11.85 -0.13 -4.77
N LEU A 127 12.50 0.52 -5.73
CA LEU A 127 13.80 1.17 -5.52
C LEU A 127 13.67 2.68 -5.26
N VAL A 128 12.52 3.30 -5.57
CA VAL A 128 12.21 4.64 -5.10
C VAL A 128 11.85 4.55 -3.62
N ILE A 129 12.60 5.23 -2.79
CA ILE A 129 12.37 5.34 -1.35
C ILE A 129 10.94 5.85 -1.16
N PRO A 130 10.07 5.16 -0.40
CA PRO A 130 8.78 5.72 -0.08
C PRO A 130 9.00 7.06 0.63
N ALA A 131 8.55 8.14 0.04
CA ALA A 131 8.53 9.47 0.64
C ALA A 131 7.49 9.55 1.78
N GLY A 132 7.45 8.53 2.64
CA GLY A 132 6.47 8.31 3.71
C GLY A 132 6.99 8.57 5.11
N THR A 133 8.19 9.07 5.27
CA THR A 133 8.68 9.58 6.55
C THR A 133 9.17 11.00 6.35
N GLY A 134 8.28 11.97 6.34
CA GLY A 134 8.45 13.40 6.63
C GLY A 134 9.78 14.15 6.40
N ALA A 135 10.75 13.55 5.73
CA ALA A 135 11.95 14.19 5.23
C ALA A 135 12.04 13.83 3.74
N ALA A 136 11.46 14.67 2.89
CA ALA A 136 11.89 14.72 1.51
C ALA A 136 13.43 14.81 1.54
N PRO A 137 14.16 13.98 0.78
CA PRO A 137 15.54 14.35 0.50
C PRO A 137 15.45 15.66 -0.28
N GLN A 138 15.67 16.77 0.43
CA GLN A 138 16.00 18.02 -0.22
C GLN A 138 17.14 17.66 -1.16
N THR A 139 16.84 17.67 -2.46
CA THR A 139 17.76 17.57 -3.58
C THR A 139 19.18 17.22 -3.10
N ALA A 140 19.42 15.95 -2.82
CA ALA A 140 20.77 15.48 -2.69
C ALA A 140 21.35 15.58 -4.11
N SER A 141 21.89 16.74 -4.44
CA SER A 141 23.05 16.77 -5.30
C SER A 141 24.01 15.82 -4.62
N ALA A 142 24.03 14.56 -5.09
CA ALA A 142 24.96 13.54 -4.63
C ALA A 142 26.34 14.07 -4.97
N SER A 143 26.88 14.88 -4.07
CA SER A 143 28.30 15.16 -4.08
C SER A 143 28.94 13.81 -3.78
N LEU A 144 29.80 13.35 -4.66
CA LEU A 144 30.63 12.13 -4.51
C LEU A 144 31.51 12.15 -3.24
N THR A 145 31.30 13.10 -2.36
CA THR A 145 31.97 13.33 -1.08
C THR A 145 31.13 13.03 0.15
N GLY A 146 29.90 12.49 -0.01
CA GLY A 146 29.07 12.03 1.11
C GLY A 146 29.69 10.85 1.85
N SER A 147 29.50 10.79 3.17
CA SER A 147 29.97 9.66 3.96
C SER A 147 29.27 8.35 3.53
N LEU A 148 29.88 7.19 3.79
CA LEU A 148 29.25 5.88 3.58
C LEU A 148 27.92 5.76 4.35
N ALA A 149 27.79 6.47 5.46
CA ALA A 149 26.56 6.53 6.24
C ALA A 149 25.44 7.25 5.48
N ASP A 150 25.73 8.37 4.82
CA ASP A 150 24.76 9.12 4.02
C ASP A 150 24.29 8.31 2.80
N PHE A 151 25.24 7.62 2.14
CA PHE A 151 24.90 6.69 1.05
C PHE A 151 23.98 5.56 1.54
N TRP A 152 24.31 4.94 2.68
CA TRP A 152 23.50 3.86 3.25
C TRP A 152 22.13 4.35 3.70
N ALA A 153 22.04 5.53 4.28
CA ALA A 153 20.77 6.15 4.65
C ALA A 153 19.88 6.41 3.42
N ALA A 154 20.48 6.85 2.31
CA ALA A 154 19.75 7.16 1.09
C ALA A 154 19.36 5.91 0.27
N TYR A 155 20.24 4.93 0.14
CA TYR A 155 20.08 3.83 -0.81
C TYR A 155 20.04 2.43 -0.17
N GLY A 156 20.28 2.32 1.12
CA GLY A 156 20.47 1.03 1.80
C GLY A 156 19.24 0.11 1.68
N GLN A 157 18.03 0.64 1.80
CA GLN A 157 16.80 -0.13 1.67
C GLN A 157 16.58 -0.61 0.23
N ALA A 158 16.77 0.27 -0.75
CA ALA A 158 16.65 -0.07 -2.17
C ALA A 158 17.66 -1.16 -2.57
N LEU A 159 18.90 -1.04 -2.12
CA LEU A 159 19.94 -2.05 -2.35
C LEU A 159 19.59 -3.39 -1.70
N GLN A 160 19.06 -3.39 -0.48
CA GLN A 160 18.63 -4.62 0.19
C GLN A 160 17.48 -5.30 -0.54
N MET A 161 16.50 -4.55 -1.06
CA MET A 161 15.40 -5.10 -1.86
C MET A 161 15.88 -5.69 -3.17
N LEU A 162 16.81 -5.01 -3.86
CA LEU A 162 17.45 -5.53 -5.07
C LEU A 162 18.23 -6.82 -4.79
N LEU A 163 19.02 -6.84 -3.72
CA LEU A 163 19.75 -8.03 -3.29
C LEU A 163 18.80 -9.16 -2.91
N LEU A 164 17.67 -8.88 -2.25
CA LEU A 164 16.68 -9.89 -1.88
C LEU A 164 16.03 -10.50 -3.13
N LEU A 165 15.73 -9.69 -4.14
CA LEU A 165 15.24 -10.17 -5.44
C LEU A 165 16.25 -11.11 -6.11
N PHE A 166 17.52 -10.69 -6.18
CA PHE A 166 18.59 -11.50 -6.75
C PHE A 166 18.78 -12.81 -5.99
N VAL A 167 18.84 -12.76 -4.66
CA VAL A 167 19.04 -13.94 -3.81
C VAL A 167 17.82 -14.86 -3.85
N GLY A 168 16.61 -14.32 -3.98
CA GLY A 168 15.39 -15.08 -4.21
C GLY A 168 15.45 -15.90 -5.50
N PHE A 169 15.84 -15.29 -6.61
CA PHE A 169 16.07 -16.00 -7.88
C PHE A 169 17.22 -17.01 -7.77
N PHE A 170 18.32 -16.65 -7.12
CA PHE A 170 19.43 -17.57 -6.89
C PHE A 170 18.98 -18.81 -6.12
N SER A 171 18.20 -18.61 -5.05
CA SER A 171 17.63 -19.71 -4.26
C SER A 171 16.67 -20.56 -5.10
N LEU A 172 15.83 -19.95 -5.93
CA LEU A 172 14.90 -20.65 -6.82
C LEU A 172 15.66 -21.53 -7.83
N PHE A 173 16.62 -20.98 -8.57
CA PHE A 173 17.35 -21.72 -9.60
C PHE A 173 18.31 -22.74 -9.01
N GLY A 174 18.96 -22.45 -7.88
CA GLY A 174 19.82 -23.36 -7.16
C GLY A 174 19.07 -24.62 -6.70
N ASN A 175 17.99 -24.40 -5.97
CA ASN A 175 17.14 -25.50 -5.47
C ASN A 175 16.38 -26.20 -6.61
N GLY A 176 15.95 -25.47 -7.65
CA GLY A 176 15.33 -26.03 -8.85
C GLY A 176 16.26 -26.96 -9.60
N ALA A 177 17.54 -26.62 -9.75
CA ALA A 177 18.54 -27.51 -10.39
C ALA A 177 18.77 -28.79 -9.58
N VAL A 178 18.79 -28.71 -8.25
CA VAL A 178 18.88 -29.86 -7.36
C VAL A 178 17.62 -30.71 -7.45
N LEU A 179 16.45 -30.11 -7.37
CA LEU A 179 15.16 -30.78 -7.49
C LEU A 179 15.05 -31.55 -8.81
N TRP A 180 15.40 -30.91 -9.94
CA TRP A 180 15.39 -31.54 -11.25
C TRP A 180 16.27 -32.77 -11.32
N ARG A 181 17.46 -32.69 -10.73
CA ARG A 181 18.39 -33.86 -10.67
C ARG A 181 17.81 -34.98 -9.83
N ILE A 182 17.19 -34.66 -8.68
CA ILE A 182 16.58 -35.67 -7.80
C ILE A 182 15.38 -36.34 -8.45
N LEU A 183 14.52 -35.58 -9.15
CA LEU A 183 13.33 -36.09 -9.81
C LEU A 183 13.68 -37.08 -10.93
N ARG A 184 14.82 -36.87 -11.61
CA ARG A 184 15.35 -37.83 -12.64
C ARG A 184 15.97 -39.07 -12.04
N GLY A 185 16.40 -39.04 -10.80
CA GLY A 185 17.00 -40.19 -10.12
C GLY A 185 16.03 -40.87 -9.16
N ASN A 186 15.89 -40.34 -7.96
CA ASN A 186 15.02 -40.88 -6.91
C ASN A 186 14.01 -39.81 -6.40
N PRO A 187 12.80 -39.75 -6.97
CA PRO A 187 11.79 -38.73 -6.60
C PRO A 187 11.39 -38.74 -5.13
N ARG A 188 11.52 -39.87 -4.43
CA ARG A 188 11.22 -39.94 -2.98
C ARG A 188 12.11 -39.04 -2.12
N MET A 189 13.26 -38.65 -2.65
CA MET A 189 14.20 -37.74 -1.98
C MET A 189 13.93 -36.27 -2.29
N ALA A 190 12.93 -35.92 -3.09
CA ALA A 190 12.67 -34.57 -3.58
C ALA A 190 12.14 -33.63 -2.51
N GLY A 191 11.61 -34.14 -1.38
CA GLY A 191 10.89 -33.32 -0.39
C GLY A 191 11.64 -32.08 0.08
N GLY A 192 12.91 -32.21 0.47
CA GLY A 192 13.72 -31.09 0.92
C GLY A 192 13.95 -30.04 -0.17
N ALA A 193 14.34 -30.47 -1.38
CA ALA A 193 14.56 -29.54 -2.48
C ALA A 193 13.25 -28.86 -2.93
N LEU A 194 12.12 -29.58 -2.89
CA LEU A 194 10.80 -29.05 -3.18
C LEU A 194 10.38 -27.97 -2.17
N SER A 195 10.61 -28.24 -0.87
CA SER A 195 10.34 -27.24 0.18
C SER A 195 11.17 -25.96 -0.01
N HIS A 196 12.43 -26.07 -0.39
CA HIS A 196 13.27 -24.90 -0.65
C HIS A 196 12.87 -24.13 -1.92
N VAL A 197 12.39 -24.81 -2.97
CA VAL A 197 11.79 -24.16 -4.15
C VAL A 197 10.54 -23.40 -3.74
N GLY A 198 9.64 -24.03 -2.95
CA GLY A 198 8.46 -23.36 -2.41
C GLY A 198 8.81 -22.12 -1.58
N PHE A 199 9.82 -22.23 -0.72
CA PHE A 199 10.31 -21.11 0.08
C PHE A 199 10.85 -19.97 -0.79
N ALA A 200 11.64 -20.25 -1.83
CA ALA A 200 12.12 -19.23 -2.75
C ALA A 200 10.97 -18.53 -3.50
N LEU A 201 9.93 -19.28 -3.91
CA LEU A 201 8.72 -18.69 -4.51
C LEU A 201 7.95 -17.81 -3.54
N ILE A 202 7.88 -18.17 -2.25
CA ILE A 202 7.27 -17.31 -1.21
C ILE A 202 8.01 -15.98 -1.15
N ILE A 203 9.35 -15.99 -1.07
CA ILE A 203 10.16 -14.77 -1.02
C ILE A 203 9.93 -13.91 -2.27
N LEU A 204 10.01 -14.51 -3.47
CA LEU A 204 9.76 -13.78 -4.71
C LEU A 204 8.32 -13.24 -4.79
N GLY A 205 7.34 -14.01 -4.32
CA GLY A 205 5.94 -13.58 -4.23
C GLY A 205 5.75 -12.41 -3.27
N ILE A 206 6.42 -12.39 -2.11
CA ILE A 206 6.42 -11.26 -1.18
C ILE A 206 7.01 -10.01 -1.84
N ILE A 207 8.17 -10.15 -2.49
CA ILE A 207 8.83 -9.03 -3.16
C ILE A 207 7.95 -8.48 -4.28
N ALA A 208 7.39 -9.36 -5.12
CA ALA A 208 6.52 -8.94 -6.22
C ALA A 208 5.24 -8.28 -5.71
N SER A 209 4.58 -8.85 -4.71
CA SER A 209 3.34 -8.31 -4.15
C SER A 209 3.53 -6.96 -3.47
N ASN A 210 4.67 -6.72 -2.81
CA ASN A 210 4.96 -5.43 -2.16
C ASN A 210 5.65 -4.43 -3.10
N GLY A 211 6.47 -4.93 -4.04
CA GLY A 211 7.18 -4.09 -5.01
C GLY A 211 6.31 -3.60 -6.17
N PHE A 212 5.16 -4.21 -6.40
CA PHE A 212 4.17 -3.83 -7.41
C PHE A 212 2.82 -3.46 -6.79
N ASP A 213 2.80 -3.17 -5.48
CA ASP A 213 1.62 -2.66 -4.80
C ASP A 213 1.19 -1.36 -5.47
N GLN A 214 -0.05 -1.31 -5.93
CA GLN A 214 -0.62 -0.12 -6.54
C GLN A 214 -1.79 0.32 -5.69
N ALA A 215 -1.60 1.43 -4.98
CA ALA A 215 -2.72 2.16 -4.45
C ALA A 215 -3.64 2.56 -5.62
N LEU A 216 -4.95 2.48 -5.43
CA LEU A 216 -5.86 3.08 -6.39
C LEU A 216 -5.68 4.59 -6.26
N PRO A 217 -5.11 5.28 -7.30
CA PRO A 217 -4.79 6.67 -7.19
C PRO A 217 -6.05 7.50 -7.01
N ARG A 218 -5.87 8.60 -6.35
CA ARG A 218 -6.85 9.63 -6.11
C ARG A 218 -7.23 10.30 -7.42
N ILE A 219 -8.50 10.33 -7.75
CA ILE A 219 -9.05 11.23 -8.76
C ILE A 219 -9.84 12.30 -8.01
N GLY A 220 -9.42 13.52 -8.16
CA GLY A 220 -9.90 14.70 -7.45
C GLY A 220 -8.97 15.05 -6.29
N GLU A 221 -8.40 16.23 -6.34
CA GLU A 221 -7.60 16.77 -5.24
C GLU A 221 -8.51 16.97 -4.02
N PRO A 222 -8.02 16.74 -2.79
CA PRO A 222 -8.69 17.23 -1.60
C PRO A 222 -8.65 18.74 -1.64
N THR A 223 -9.68 19.36 -1.16
CA THR A 223 -9.65 20.76 -0.80
C THR A 223 -8.44 21.05 0.09
N ALA A 224 -7.75 22.16 -0.17
CA ALA A 224 -6.47 22.57 0.43
C ALA A 224 -6.38 22.47 1.97
N ALA A 225 -7.51 22.34 2.66
CA ALA A 225 -7.57 22.19 4.12
C ALA A 225 -7.18 20.79 4.63
N ASP A 226 -7.23 19.73 3.79
CA ASP A 226 -7.05 18.33 4.22
C ASP A 226 -5.80 17.66 3.64
N GLU A 227 -5.08 18.32 2.72
CA GLU A 227 -3.93 17.71 2.01
C GLU A 227 -2.77 17.31 2.92
N ASP A 228 -2.52 18.04 3.99
CA ASP A 228 -1.41 17.77 4.92
C ASP A 228 -1.69 16.59 5.88
N LYS A 229 -2.92 16.10 5.95
CA LYS A 229 -3.34 15.12 6.97
C LYS A 229 -3.69 13.72 6.44
N MET A 230 -3.99 13.56 5.16
CA MET A 230 -4.35 12.24 4.60
C MET A 230 -3.29 11.69 3.66
N PRO A 231 -2.91 10.41 3.80
CA PRO A 231 -2.06 9.73 2.82
C PRO A 231 -2.68 9.81 1.41
N ARG A 232 -1.87 10.04 0.38
CA ARG A 232 -2.28 10.13 -1.03
C ARG A 232 -3.03 8.91 -1.58
N GLU A 233 -3.07 7.84 -0.83
CA GLU A 233 -3.70 6.55 -1.16
C GLU A 233 -5.15 6.47 -0.69
N ASN A 234 -5.64 7.48 0.03
CA ASN A 234 -6.97 7.51 0.63
C ASN A 234 -7.90 8.42 -0.17
N PHE A 235 -9.17 8.03 -0.25
CA PHE A 235 -10.21 8.85 -0.84
C PHE A 235 -11.49 8.75 -0.02
N VAL A 236 -12.25 9.83 0.01
CA VAL A 236 -13.50 9.91 0.76
C VAL A 236 -14.66 9.48 -0.14
N VAL A 237 -15.55 8.66 0.40
CA VAL A 237 -16.80 8.27 -0.26
C VAL A 237 -17.95 8.42 0.73
N ALA A 238 -18.95 9.21 0.36
CA ALA A 238 -20.14 9.36 1.14
C ALA A 238 -21.15 8.25 0.83
N LYS A 239 -22.07 7.97 1.78
CA LYS A 239 -23.09 6.94 1.62
C LYS A 239 -23.92 7.18 0.37
N GLY A 240 -23.97 6.14 -0.46
CA GLY A 240 -24.69 6.14 -1.74
C GLY A 240 -24.03 6.93 -2.85
N GLN A 241 -22.86 7.56 -2.63
CA GLN A 241 -22.05 8.14 -3.70
C GLN A 241 -21.15 7.12 -4.34
N THR A 242 -20.87 7.33 -5.63
CA THR A 242 -19.90 6.54 -6.39
C THR A 242 -18.70 7.41 -6.74
N ARG A 243 -17.51 6.96 -6.36
CA ARG A 243 -16.24 7.57 -6.79
C ARG A 243 -15.60 6.69 -7.85
N VAL A 244 -15.07 7.36 -8.89
CA VAL A 244 -14.29 6.67 -9.92
C VAL A 244 -12.82 6.89 -9.62
N VAL A 245 -12.09 5.79 -9.40
CA VAL A 245 -10.68 5.82 -9.01
C VAL A 245 -9.93 4.82 -9.86
N ASN A 246 -9.05 5.28 -10.74
CA ASN A 246 -8.27 4.46 -11.68
C ASN A 246 -9.10 3.42 -12.45
N GLY A 247 -10.27 3.84 -12.96
CA GLY A 247 -11.19 2.97 -13.70
C GLY A 247 -12.07 2.06 -12.83
N TYR A 248 -11.84 2.02 -11.52
CA TYR A 248 -12.75 1.37 -10.57
C TYR A 248 -13.83 2.35 -10.12
N ARG A 249 -15.06 1.86 -10.01
CA ARG A 249 -16.17 2.61 -9.41
C ARG A 249 -16.44 2.07 -8.02
N VAL A 250 -16.25 2.90 -7.00
CA VAL A 250 -16.45 2.54 -5.60
C VAL A 250 -17.68 3.26 -5.08
N THR A 251 -18.67 2.49 -4.64
CA THR A 251 -19.90 3.02 -4.03
C THR A 251 -19.97 2.58 -2.58
N TYR A 252 -20.18 3.50 -1.67
CA TYR A 252 -20.41 3.20 -0.27
C TYR A 252 -21.92 3.05 -0.01
N GLU A 253 -22.39 1.84 0.26
CA GLU A 253 -23.81 1.54 0.47
C GLU A 253 -24.26 1.81 1.91
N GLY A 254 -23.37 1.71 2.88
CA GLY A 254 -23.69 1.99 4.27
C GLY A 254 -22.95 1.13 5.28
N LYS A 255 -23.34 1.29 6.55
CA LYS A 255 -22.76 0.59 7.69
C LYS A 255 -23.75 -0.40 8.28
N THR A 256 -23.29 -1.58 8.61
CA THR A 256 -23.99 -2.60 9.39
C THR A 256 -23.13 -3.00 10.59
N THR A 257 -23.61 -3.94 11.38
CA THR A 257 -22.89 -4.41 12.56
C THR A 257 -22.69 -5.92 12.46
N THR A 258 -21.47 -6.37 12.73
CA THR A 258 -21.16 -7.79 12.83
C THR A 258 -21.78 -8.43 14.09
N ASP A 259 -21.86 -9.77 14.16
CA ASP A 259 -22.34 -10.52 15.34
C ASP A 259 -21.58 -10.16 16.65
N ARG A 260 -20.40 -9.57 16.53
CA ARG A 260 -19.57 -9.12 17.66
C ARG A 260 -19.73 -7.64 17.98
N GLY A 261 -20.74 -6.96 17.42
CA GLY A 261 -21.00 -5.53 17.66
C GLY A 261 -20.02 -4.57 16.97
N ARG A 262 -19.20 -5.04 16.01
CA ARG A 262 -18.22 -4.21 15.30
C ARG A 262 -18.83 -3.61 14.03
N GLY A 263 -18.43 -2.38 13.70
CA GLY A 263 -18.88 -1.71 12.48
C GLY A 263 -18.35 -2.40 11.24
N GLN A 264 -19.25 -2.82 10.35
CA GLN A 264 -18.98 -3.40 9.04
C GLN A 264 -19.52 -2.47 7.97
N TYR A 265 -18.70 -2.13 7.00
CA TYR A 265 -18.98 -1.13 5.97
C TYR A 265 -19.17 -1.83 4.63
N ILE A 266 -20.26 -1.55 3.94
CA ILE A 266 -20.60 -2.20 2.67
C ILE A 266 -20.18 -1.29 1.53
N LEU A 267 -19.24 -1.76 0.69
CA LEU A 267 -18.78 -1.06 -0.49
C LEU A 267 -18.92 -1.94 -1.72
N ASP A 268 -19.60 -1.42 -2.74
CA ASP A 268 -19.64 -2.04 -4.05
C ASP A 268 -18.54 -1.44 -4.95
N VAL A 269 -17.63 -2.32 -5.36
CA VAL A 269 -16.49 -1.96 -6.22
C VAL A 269 -16.68 -2.61 -7.58
N ARG A 270 -16.90 -1.80 -8.60
CA ARG A 270 -16.98 -2.25 -9.98
C ARG A 270 -15.63 -2.08 -10.65
N ASP A 271 -15.06 -3.18 -11.16
CA ASP A 271 -13.78 -3.20 -11.84
C ASP A 271 -13.85 -2.60 -13.26
N PRO A 272 -12.70 -2.29 -13.90
CA PRO A 272 -12.68 -1.77 -15.28
C PRO A 272 -13.30 -2.71 -16.31
N GLN A 273 -13.43 -4.01 -15.98
CA GLN A 273 -14.10 -5.02 -16.83
C GLN A 273 -15.62 -5.05 -16.61
N GLY A 274 -16.15 -4.21 -15.71
CA GLY A 274 -17.58 -4.07 -15.44
C GLY A 274 -18.15 -5.08 -14.43
N ARG A 275 -17.31 -5.91 -13.78
CA ARG A 275 -17.74 -6.85 -12.73
C ARG A 275 -17.84 -6.13 -11.40
N THR A 276 -18.92 -6.34 -10.67
CA THR A 276 -19.13 -5.76 -9.34
C THR A 276 -18.76 -6.75 -8.25
N HIS A 277 -18.02 -6.28 -7.26
CA HIS A 277 -17.57 -7.03 -6.10
C HIS A 277 -17.96 -6.27 -4.84
N THR A 278 -18.76 -6.90 -3.98
CA THR A 278 -19.13 -6.31 -2.68
C THR A 278 -18.03 -6.60 -1.67
N PHE A 279 -17.51 -5.54 -1.07
CA PHE A 279 -16.53 -5.58 0.03
C PHE A 279 -17.23 -5.21 1.34
N THR A 280 -16.79 -5.87 2.42
CA THR A 280 -17.35 -5.68 3.76
C THR A 280 -16.26 -5.49 4.81
N PRO A 281 -15.35 -4.49 4.64
CA PRO A 281 -14.31 -4.22 5.63
C PRO A 281 -14.91 -3.86 6.98
N VAL A 282 -14.17 -4.17 8.05
CA VAL A 282 -14.60 -3.94 9.44
C VAL A 282 -13.68 -2.92 10.10
N ALA A 283 -14.26 -1.93 10.76
CA ALA A 283 -13.52 -1.01 11.61
C ALA A 283 -14.24 -0.84 12.96
N TYR A 284 -13.47 -0.79 14.04
CA TYR A 284 -14.01 -0.63 15.39
C TYR A 284 -12.97 -0.02 16.33
N GLN A 285 -13.46 0.64 17.36
CA GLN A 285 -12.65 1.21 18.42
C GLN A 285 -12.40 0.16 19.50
N GLY A 286 -11.17 0.02 19.94
CA GLY A 286 -10.76 -0.85 21.04
C GLY A 286 -10.96 -0.18 22.40
N SER A 287 -10.69 -0.92 23.48
CA SER A 287 -10.84 -0.44 24.87
C SER A 287 -9.88 0.70 25.26
N ASN A 288 -8.87 0.97 24.46
CA ASN A 288 -7.86 2.02 24.65
C ASN A 288 -8.04 3.18 23.65
N ASP A 289 -9.24 3.37 23.13
CA ASP A 289 -9.60 4.36 22.11
C ASP A 289 -8.85 4.24 20.77
N GLN A 290 -8.07 3.19 20.60
CA GLN A 290 -7.38 2.92 19.34
C GLN A 290 -8.32 2.26 18.32
N TRP A 291 -8.33 2.77 17.08
CA TRP A 291 -9.09 2.18 16.00
C TRP A 291 -8.37 1.00 15.35
N PHE A 292 -9.09 -0.10 15.21
CA PHE A 292 -8.65 -1.29 14.49
C PHE A 292 -9.39 -1.41 13.16
N LYS A 293 -8.64 -1.64 12.10
CA LYS A 293 -9.16 -1.77 10.73
C LYS A 293 -8.83 -3.16 10.20
N HIS A 294 -9.85 -3.86 9.73
CA HIS A 294 -9.71 -5.15 9.07
C HIS A 294 -10.17 -4.99 7.61
N PRO A 295 -9.24 -4.99 6.65
CA PRO A 295 -9.60 -4.94 5.24
C PRO A 295 -10.38 -6.17 4.82
N ASP A 296 -11.30 -6.02 3.87
CA ASP A 296 -11.82 -7.14 3.11
C ASP A 296 -10.96 -7.34 1.85
N VAL A 297 -10.76 -8.60 1.47
CA VAL A 297 -9.86 -9.00 0.38
C VAL A 297 -10.60 -9.89 -0.60
N LYS A 298 -10.60 -9.52 -1.87
CA LYS A 298 -11.05 -10.40 -2.96
C LYS A 298 -9.84 -10.91 -3.72
N ALA A 299 -9.64 -12.22 -3.67
CA ALA A 299 -8.53 -12.89 -4.33
C ALA A 299 -8.88 -13.23 -5.78
N PHE A 300 -8.02 -12.82 -6.71
CA PHE A 300 -8.07 -13.18 -8.12
C PHE A 300 -6.76 -13.88 -8.52
N LEU A 301 -6.75 -14.56 -9.67
CA LEU A 301 -5.58 -15.29 -10.12
C LEU A 301 -4.36 -14.37 -10.35
N GLU A 302 -4.57 -13.17 -10.85
CA GLU A 302 -3.51 -12.23 -11.21
C GLU A 302 -3.16 -11.26 -10.09
N LYS A 303 -4.13 -10.89 -9.26
CA LYS A 303 -3.98 -9.90 -8.19
C LYS A 303 -5.04 -10.07 -7.12
N ASP A 304 -4.75 -9.64 -5.91
CA ASP A 304 -5.74 -9.44 -4.87
C ASP A 304 -6.12 -7.96 -4.79
N LEU A 305 -7.39 -7.69 -4.54
CA LEU A 305 -7.90 -6.35 -4.28
C LEU A 305 -8.25 -6.23 -2.80
N PHE A 306 -7.56 -5.31 -2.12
CA PHE A 306 -7.75 -4.99 -0.72
C PHE A 306 -8.56 -3.71 -0.59
N VAL A 307 -9.57 -3.71 0.26
CA VAL A 307 -10.36 -2.53 0.59
C VAL A 307 -10.45 -2.41 2.10
N ALA A 308 -9.93 -1.33 2.64
CA ALA A 308 -10.05 -0.97 4.04
C ALA A 308 -10.83 0.34 4.18
N VAL A 309 -11.45 0.55 5.34
CA VAL A 309 -12.14 1.79 5.65
C VAL A 309 -11.63 2.40 6.94
N THR A 310 -11.62 3.73 6.97
CA THR A 310 -11.47 4.52 8.17
C THR A 310 -12.78 5.30 8.34
N PRO A 311 -13.57 5.01 9.37
CA PRO A 311 -14.80 5.76 9.64
C PRO A 311 -14.50 7.23 9.97
N LYS A 312 -15.48 8.11 9.75
CA LYS A 312 -15.39 9.55 10.08
C LYS A 312 -14.87 9.76 11.51
N GLU A 313 -15.39 9.02 12.46
CA GLU A 313 -15.03 9.10 13.89
C GLU A 313 -13.55 8.75 14.17
N ALA A 314 -12.94 7.98 13.27
CA ALA A 314 -11.53 7.53 13.39
C ALA A 314 -10.54 8.48 12.71
N THR A 315 -11.01 9.47 11.97
CA THR A 315 -10.13 10.39 11.20
C THR A 315 -9.56 11.50 12.07
N GLY A 316 -10.15 11.76 13.23
CA GLY A 316 -9.80 12.89 14.07
C GLY A 316 -10.22 14.25 13.45
N VAL A 317 -10.94 14.24 12.34
CA VAL A 317 -11.59 15.42 11.79
C VAL A 317 -12.67 15.81 12.81
N ALA A 318 -12.48 16.93 13.47
CA ALA A 318 -13.45 17.46 14.41
C ALA A 318 -14.80 17.56 13.69
N GLN A 319 -15.87 17.19 14.38
CA GLN A 319 -17.19 17.53 13.93
C GLN A 319 -17.20 19.06 13.86
N ASP A 320 -17.37 19.61 12.65
CA ASP A 320 -17.51 21.03 12.50
C ASP A 320 -18.88 21.39 13.07
N ASP A 321 -18.88 21.91 14.31
CA ASP A 321 -20.09 22.43 14.97
C ASP A 321 -20.46 23.81 14.41
N GLY A 322 -19.81 24.24 13.30
CA GLY A 322 -20.13 25.42 12.54
C GLY A 322 -21.49 25.34 11.81
N PRO A 323 -21.96 26.43 11.24
CA PRO A 323 -23.12 26.38 10.36
C PRO A 323 -22.86 25.45 9.18
N PRO A 324 -23.88 24.72 8.68
CA PRO A 324 -23.70 23.79 7.54
C PRO A 324 -23.06 24.50 6.34
N GLY A 325 -21.99 23.92 5.80
CA GLY A 325 -21.27 24.52 4.69
C GLY A 325 -20.01 23.73 4.32
N GLY A 326 -19.21 24.29 3.42
CA GLY A 326 -17.92 23.76 3.02
C GLY A 326 -17.54 24.13 1.60
N GLU A 327 -16.42 23.61 1.11
CA GLU A 327 -15.95 23.80 -0.26
C GLU A 327 -15.95 22.49 -1.04
N PHE A 328 -16.22 22.58 -2.35
CA PHE A 328 -16.15 21.47 -3.29
C PHE A 328 -15.67 21.95 -4.66
N GLN A 329 -15.06 21.03 -5.42
CA GLN A 329 -14.50 21.31 -6.74
C GLN A 329 -15.25 20.50 -7.80
N LEU A 330 -15.49 21.13 -8.97
CA LEU A 330 -16.08 20.47 -10.13
C LEU A 330 -15.33 20.86 -11.40
N ALA A 331 -15.11 19.90 -12.27
CA ALA A 331 -14.71 20.16 -13.65
C ALA A 331 -15.93 20.46 -14.54
N ASP A 332 -15.69 21.10 -15.69
CA ASP A 332 -16.76 21.41 -16.64
C ASP A 332 -17.51 20.14 -17.09
N GLY A 333 -18.82 20.14 -16.95
CA GLY A 333 -19.69 19.00 -17.22
C GLY A 333 -19.88 18.05 -16.04
N ASP A 334 -19.17 18.22 -14.93
CA ASP A 334 -19.30 17.38 -13.75
C ASP A 334 -20.46 17.78 -12.84
N SER A 335 -20.84 16.86 -11.96
CA SER A 335 -21.87 17.07 -10.96
C SER A 335 -21.54 16.36 -9.64
N THR A 336 -21.98 16.96 -8.52
CA THR A 336 -21.89 16.39 -7.18
C THR A 336 -23.22 16.48 -6.45
N THR A 337 -23.34 15.80 -5.32
CA THR A 337 -24.48 15.93 -4.42
C THR A 337 -24.02 16.53 -3.09
N LEU A 338 -24.82 17.43 -2.53
CA LEU A 338 -24.59 18.10 -1.26
C LEU A 338 -25.62 17.59 -0.23
N GLY A 339 -25.25 17.70 1.04
CA GLY A 339 -26.04 17.12 2.13
C GLY A 339 -26.16 15.60 2.02
N ASP A 340 -27.11 15.01 2.72
CA ASP A 340 -27.45 13.58 2.58
C ASP A 340 -28.24 13.30 1.27
N ARG A 341 -27.73 13.81 0.13
CA ARG A 341 -28.38 13.81 -1.19
C ARG A 341 -29.61 14.75 -1.27
N GLU A 342 -29.55 15.84 -0.56
CA GLU A 342 -30.60 16.83 -0.59
C GLU A 342 -30.57 17.64 -1.89
N TYR A 343 -29.37 18.00 -2.34
CA TYR A 343 -29.17 18.77 -3.56
C TYR A 343 -28.17 18.12 -4.51
N ALA A 344 -28.48 18.14 -5.81
CA ALA A 344 -27.54 17.82 -6.88
C ALA A 344 -27.07 19.14 -7.53
N VAL A 345 -25.75 19.33 -7.64
CA VAL A 345 -25.13 20.48 -8.28
C VAL A 345 -24.37 20.03 -9.51
N ALA A 346 -24.71 20.59 -10.65
CA ALA A 346 -24.00 20.36 -11.93
C ALA A 346 -23.34 21.65 -12.39
N PHE A 347 -22.07 21.57 -12.78
CA PHE A 347 -21.32 22.68 -13.36
C PHE A 347 -21.35 22.59 -14.89
N HIS A 348 -21.66 23.70 -15.55
CA HIS A 348 -21.83 23.78 -17.00
C HIS A 348 -20.86 24.79 -17.64
N GLY A 349 -19.68 24.95 -17.05
CA GLY A 349 -18.59 25.75 -17.59
C GLY A 349 -18.62 27.22 -17.16
N PHE A 350 -17.60 27.91 -17.63
CA PHE A 350 -17.36 29.32 -17.31
C PHE A 350 -18.04 30.25 -18.31
N GLU A 351 -18.35 31.45 -17.88
CA GLU A 351 -18.84 32.54 -18.69
C GLU A 351 -18.05 33.82 -18.40
N VAL A 352 -17.34 34.33 -19.39
CA VAL A 352 -16.51 35.53 -19.22
C VAL A 352 -17.40 36.76 -19.28
N LEU A 353 -17.55 37.45 -18.16
CA LEU A 353 -18.39 38.66 -18.02
C LEU A 353 -17.59 39.91 -18.26
N LYS A 354 -16.32 39.93 -17.89
CA LYS A 354 -15.36 41.02 -18.16
C LYS A 354 -13.96 40.41 -18.25
N GLY A 355 -13.21 40.74 -19.25
CA GLY A 355 -11.83 40.29 -19.47
C GLY A 355 -10.86 41.47 -19.57
N PRO A 356 -9.55 41.24 -19.33
CA PRO A 356 -8.52 42.21 -19.61
C PRO A 356 -8.54 42.60 -21.10
N GLU A 357 -8.34 43.86 -21.42
CA GLU A 357 -8.36 44.38 -22.79
C GLU A 357 -7.40 43.55 -23.68
N GLY A 358 -7.96 42.91 -24.73
CA GLY A 358 -7.22 42.13 -25.74
C GLY A 358 -6.84 40.68 -25.34
N ALA A 359 -7.20 40.19 -24.15
CA ALA A 359 -6.83 38.85 -23.68
C ALA A 359 -7.99 37.84 -23.65
N MET A 360 -9.22 38.29 -23.36
CA MET A 360 -10.41 37.43 -23.30
C MET A 360 -11.63 38.13 -23.93
N GLU A 361 -12.36 37.40 -24.81
CA GLU A 361 -13.63 37.90 -25.32
C GLU A 361 -14.72 37.77 -24.26
N THR A 362 -15.42 38.87 -24.00
CA THR A 362 -16.61 38.91 -23.11
C THR A 362 -17.73 38.11 -23.77
N THR A 363 -18.24 37.08 -23.12
CA THR A 363 -19.31 36.22 -23.67
C THR A 363 -20.71 36.65 -23.22
N ALA A 364 -20.80 37.36 -22.10
CA ALA A 364 -22.05 37.88 -21.55
C ALA A 364 -21.82 39.15 -20.72
N THR A 365 -22.89 39.87 -20.37
CA THR A 365 -22.86 41.01 -19.49
C THR A 365 -23.73 40.72 -18.24
N ASP A 366 -23.22 41.07 -17.07
CA ASP A 366 -23.97 40.97 -15.81
C ASP A 366 -23.88 42.27 -15.03
N ALA A 367 -25.02 42.84 -14.66
CA ALA A 367 -25.11 44.12 -13.98
C ALA A 367 -24.53 44.10 -12.55
N ARG A 368 -24.22 42.93 -12.01
CA ARG A 368 -23.57 42.78 -10.71
C ARG A 368 -22.07 43.02 -10.75
N VAL A 369 -21.45 42.98 -11.98
CA VAL A 369 -20.01 43.18 -12.14
C VAL A 369 -19.64 44.63 -11.97
N PRO A 370 -18.77 45.00 -11.01
CA PRO A 370 -18.34 46.36 -10.78
C PRO A 370 -17.51 46.92 -11.95
N ASP A 371 -17.62 48.24 -12.18
CA ASP A 371 -16.87 48.95 -13.23
C ASP A 371 -15.35 48.91 -13.00
N ASP A 372 -14.90 48.80 -11.76
CA ASP A 372 -13.50 48.72 -11.35
C ASP A 372 -12.94 47.30 -11.30
N ALA A 373 -13.69 46.28 -11.69
CA ALA A 373 -13.16 44.93 -11.86
C ALA A 373 -12.25 44.85 -13.10
N GLN A 374 -11.09 44.22 -12.96
CA GLN A 374 -10.16 43.90 -14.07
C GLN A 374 -10.65 42.67 -14.83
N MET A 375 -11.14 41.67 -14.10
CA MET A 375 -11.65 40.42 -14.67
C MET A 375 -12.89 39.98 -13.87
N ALA A 376 -13.88 39.46 -14.59
CA ALA A 376 -15.06 38.83 -14.00
C ALA A 376 -15.44 37.58 -14.76
N VAL A 377 -15.51 36.44 -14.05
CA VAL A 377 -15.88 35.13 -14.63
C VAL A 377 -17.04 34.56 -13.82
N GLY A 378 -18.13 34.25 -14.48
CA GLY A 378 -19.28 33.54 -13.90
C GLY A 378 -19.14 32.03 -14.08
N ALA A 379 -19.53 31.26 -13.08
CA ALA A 379 -19.64 29.81 -13.17
C ALA A 379 -21.12 29.42 -13.28
N ARG A 380 -21.50 28.74 -14.36
CA ARG A 380 -22.89 28.31 -14.58
C ARG A 380 -23.17 27.03 -13.82
N LEU A 381 -23.97 27.13 -12.76
CA LEU A 381 -24.41 26.00 -11.94
C LEU A 381 -25.90 25.72 -12.14
N ARG A 382 -26.23 24.44 -12.10
CA ARG A 382 -27.59 23.97 -12.00
C ARG A 382 -27.73 23.19 -10.70
N VAL A 383 -28.58 23.68 -9.80
CA VAL A 383 -28.86 23.06 -8.51
C VAL A 383 -30.26 22.45 -8.56
N THR A 384 -30.37 21.18 -8.26
CA THR A 384 -31.65 20.46 -8.21
C THR A 384 -31.85 19.94 -6.80
N ASN A 385 -32.96 20.33 -6.18
CA ASN A 385 -33.42 19.69 -4.95
C ASN A 385 -33.95 18.30 -5.31
N LEU A 386 -33.38 17.27 -4.73
CA LEU A 386 -33.65 15.87 -5.10
C LEU A 386 -34.97 15.34 -4.53
N ASP A 387 -35.48 15.97 -3.46
CA ASP A 387 -36.76 15.61 -2.84
C ASP A 387 -37.93 16.21 -3.63
N THR A 388 -37.84 17.50 -3.93
CA THR A 388 -38.91 18.22 -4.66
C THR A 388 -38.77 18.15 -6.17
N ARG A 389 -37.59 17.74 -6.69
CA ARG A 389 -37.21 17.76 -8.11
C ARG A 389 -37.22 19.15 -8.75
N GLU A 390 -37.24 20.16 -7.93
CA GLU A 390 -37.15 21.54 -8.39
C GLU A 390 -35.72 21.89 -8.75
N THR A 391 -35.53 22.61 -9.87
CA THR A 391 -34.20 22.97 -10.37
C THR A 391 -34.08 24.49 -10.45
N ARG A 392 -32.93 25.02 -9.98
CA ARG A 392 -32.54 26.45 -10.07
C ARG A 392 -31.20 26.57 -10.78
N SER A 393 -31.06 27.62 -11.57
CA SER A 393 -29.77 27.99 -12.18
C SER A 393 -29.13 29.11 -11.38
N LEU A 394 -27.86 28.96 -11.07
CA LEU A 394 -27.04 29.95 -10.37
C LEU A 394 -25.85 30.33 -11.24
N MET A 395 -25.36 31.54 -11.05
CA MET A 395 -24.12 32.02 -11.63
C MET A 395 -23.36 32.87 -10.60
N PRO A 396 -22.67 32.22 -9.63
CA PRO A 396 -21.72 32.93 -8.80
C PRO A 396 -20.55 33.46 -9.63
N ILE A 397 -20.01 34.62 -9.25
CA ILE A 397 -19.01 35.32 -10.05
C ILE A 397 -17.73 35.49 -9.24
N TYR A 398 -16.60 35.09 -9.85
CA TYR A 398 -15.26 35.35 -9.38
C TYR A 398 -14.74 36.65 -10.00
N LEU A 399 -14.22 37.54 -9.18
CA LEU A 399 -13.74 38.84 -9.58
C LEU A 399 -12.27 39.02 -9.23
N VAL A 400 -11.51 39.59 -10.18
CA VAL A 400 -10.19 40.16 -9.90
C VAL A 400 -10.33 41.70 -10.07
N MET A 401 -10.03 42.43 -9.01
CA MET A 401 -10.11 43.88 -9.00
C MET A 401 -8.83 44.51 -9.58
N ASN A 402 -8.88 45.81 -9.91
CA ASN A 402 -7.72 46.55 -10.44
C ASN A 402 -6.52 46.63 -9.49
N ASP A 403 -6.70 46.39 -8.20
CA ASP A 403 -5.65 46.27 -7.19
C ASP A 403 -5.13 44.85 -7.00
N ASN A 404 -5.52 43.93 -7.89
CA ASN A 404 -5.23 42.46 -7.82
C ASN A 404 -5.90 41.74 -6.64
N SER A 405 -6.82 42.40 -5.90
CA SER A 405 -7.62 41.69 -4.90
C SER A 405 -8.67 40.79 -5.55
N GLN A 406 -8.93 39.64 -4.92
CA GLN A 406 -9.96 38.69 -5.35
C GLN A 406 -11.24 38.98 -4.54
N GLN A 407 -12.36 38.99 -5.24
CA GLN A 407 -13.70 39.16 -4.64
C GLN A 407 -14.67 38.15 -5.28
N TYR A 408 -15.76 37.89 -4.58
CA TYR A 408 -16.77 36.93 -5.02
C TYR A 408 -18.15 37.54 -4.93
N ILE A 409 -18.97 37.30 -5.98
CA ILE A 409 -20.39 37.59 -5.92
C ILE A 409 -21.15 36.30 -5.75
N GLU A 410 -21.68 36.10 -4.56
CA GLU A 410 -22.46 34.91 -4.21
C GLU A 410 -23.84 34.90 -4.88
N ASN A 411 -24.37 33.70 -5.07
CA ASN A 411 -25.77 33.47 -5.40
C ASN A 411 -26.48 32.77 -4.24
N ARG A 412 -27.68 33.26 -3.92
CA ARG A 412 -28.53 32.73 -2.85
C ARG A 412 -29.83 32.17 -3.43
N ILE A 413 -30.22 30.97 -3.00
CA ILE A 413 -31.56 30.44 -3.16
C ILE A 413 -32.29 30.57 -1.83
N ALA A 414 -33.08 31.67 -1.68
CA ALA A 414 -33.65 32.02 -0.41
C ALA A 414 -34.60 30.93 0.17
N ASP A 415 -35.37 30.24 -0.71
CA ASP A 415 -36.32 29.22 -0.31
C ASP A 415 -35.63 27.94 0.23
N TRP A 416 -34.37 27.76 -0.08
CA TRP A 416 -33.56 26.59 0.35
C TRP A 416 -32.50 26.97 1.38
N ASP A 417 -32.43 28.26 1.76
CA ASP A 417 -31.36 28.87 2.56
C ASP A 417 -29.94 28.53 2.11
N LEU A 418 -29.77 28.30 0.81
CA LEU A 418 -28.55 27.87 0.18
C LEU A 418 -27.82 29.05 -0.45
N ARG A 419 -26.53 29.23 -0.12
CA ARG A 419 -25.64 30.21 -0.74
C ARG A 419 -24.48 29.52 -1.40
N MET A 420 -24.09 29.99 -2.59
CA MET A 420 -22.94 29.50 -3.31
C MET A 420 -22.06 30.64 -3.79
N SER A 421 -20.75 30.49 -3.53
CA SER A 421 -19.69 31.38 -3.99
C SER A 421 -18.73 30.61 -4.90
N PHE A 422 -18.19 31.27 -5.91
CA PHE A 422 -17.14 30.73 -6.76
C PHE A 422 -15.82 31.31 -6.27
N THR A 423 -14.97 30.48 -5.62
CA THR A 423 -13.81 30.93 -4.84
C THR A 423 -12.49 30.77 -5.57
N GLU A 424 -12.37 29.79 -6.48
CA GLU A 424 -11.14 29.56 -7.20
C GLU A 424 -11.42 28.98 -8.60
N MET A 425 -10.55 29.30 -9.57
CA MET A 425 -10.64 28.86 -10.96
C MET A 425 -9.31 28.29 -11.42
N ASP A 426 -9.30 27.05 -11.91
CA ASP A 426 -8.22 26.52 -12.74
C ASP A 426 -8.66 26.47 -14.21
N ALA A 427 -8.31 27.53 -14.93
CA ALA A 427 -8.67 27.66 -16.34
C ALA A 427 -7.97 26.64 -17.24
N ASN A 428 -6.83 26.07 -16.82
CA ASN A 428 -6.07 25.11 -17.63
C ASN A 428 -6.73 23.71 -17.61
N ASN A 429 -7.32 23.34 -16.48
CA ASN A 429 -7.99 22.06 -16.30
C ASN A 429 -9.52 22.17 -16.45
N GLY A 430 -10.06 23.39 -16.57
CA GLY A 430 -11.51 23.63 -16.62
C GLY A 430 -12.22 23.37 -15.29
N GLU A 431 -11.52 23.53 -14.17
CA GLU A 431 -12.00 23.22 -12.81
C GLU A 431 -12.35 24.50 -12.05
N ALA A 432 -13.38 24.41 -11.21
CA ALA A 432 -13.85 25.50 -10.36
C ALA A 432 -14.07 25.03 -8.93
N THR A 433 -13.62 25.80 -7.94
CA THR A 433 -13.91 25.59 -6.51
C THR A 433 -15.07 26.47 -6.09
N PHE A 434 -16.01 25.85 -5.39
CA PHE A 434 -17.22 26.50 -4.90
C PHE A 434 -17.30 26.37 -3.39
N ALA A 435 -17.55 27.47 -2.71
CA ALA A 435 -17.97 27.47 -1.32
C ALA A 435 -19.51 27.47 -1.23
N VAL A 436 -20.05 26.68 -0.34
CA VAL A 436 -21.50 26.59 -0.07
C VAL A 436 -21.77 26.80 1.41
N GLU A 437 -22.87 27.51 1.70
CA GLU A 437 -23.42 27.65 3.03
C GLU A 437 -24.90 27.22 3.02
N GLY A 438 -25.37 26.67 4.14
CA GLY A 438 -26.74 26.21 4.32
C GLY A 438 -26.92 24.69 4.14
N VAL A 439 -25.92 24.02 3.56
CA VAL A 439 -25.89 22.55 3.43
C VAL A 439 -24.45 22.05 3.52
N ASP A 440 -24.23 20.95 4.18
CA ASP A 440 -22.90 20.34 4.27
C ASP A 440 -22.45 19.78 2.92
N VAL A 441 -21.21 20.07 2.55
CA VAL A 441 -20.60 19.51 1.33
C VAL A 441 -20.43 18.00 1.44
N MET A 442 -20.11 17.53 2.65
CA MET A 442 -20.03 16.12 2.94
C MET A 442 -21.29 15.65 3.67
N PRO A 443 -21.96 14.60 3.17
CA PRO A 443 -23.05 13.97 3.91
C PRO A 443 -22.58 13.53 5.30
N GLU A 444 -23.49 13.46 6.26
CA GLU A 444 -23.20 13.04 7.64
C GLU A 444 -22.48 11.67 7.69
N ASN A 445 -22.83 10.78 6.75
CA ASN A 445 -22.30 9.42 6.65
C ASN A 445 -21.28 9.26 5.51
N TRP A 446 -20.00 9.41 5.83
CA TRP A 446 -18.91 9.16 4.90
C TRP A 446 -17.81 8.29 5.53
N VAL A 447 -17.00 7.70 4.68
CA VAL A 447 -15.83 6.90 5.07
C VAL A 447 -14.64 7.27 4.22
N VAL A 448 -13.45 7.19 4.81
CA VAL A 448 -12.21 7.20 4.04
C VAL A 448 -11.94 5.77 3.59
N VAL A 449 -11.87 5.58 2.30
CA VAL A 449 -11.55 4.29 1.68
C VAL A 449 -10.08 4.27 1.32
N GLN A 450 -9.41 3.19 1.71
CA GLN A 450 -8.08 2.84 1.28
C GLN A 450 -8.20 1.56 0.45
N ALA A 451 -7.89 1.65 -0.85
CA ALA A 451 -7.97 0.50 -1.74
C ALA A 451 -6.65 0.34 -2.51
N TYR A 452 -6.16 -0.89 -2.56
CA TYR A 452 -4.93 -1.21 -3.28
C TYR A 452 -4.94 -2.61 -3.85
N THR A 453 -4.25 -2.78 -4.96
CA THR A 453 -4.09 -4.08 -5.61
C THR A 453 -2.70 -4.65 -5.28
N LYS A 454 -2.67 -5.94 -4.95
CA LYS A 454 -1.42 -6.70 -4.74
C LYS A 454 -1.28 -7.73 -5.87
N PRO A 455 -0.51 -7.40 -6.91
CA PRO A 455 -0.29 -8.33 -8.01
C PRO A 455 0.61 -9.50 -7.58
N LEU A 456 0.51 -10.61 -8.31
CA LEU A 456 1.37 -11.79 -8.15
C LEU A 456 1.37 -12.45 -6.76
N ILE A 457 0.42 -12.11 -5.88
CA ILE A 457 0.29 -12.77 -4.57
C ILE A 457 0.01 -14.27 -4.72
N SER A 458 -0.56 -14.69 -5.85
CA SER A 458 -0.74 -16.10 -6.23
C SER A 458 0.58 -16.87 -6.27
N VAL A 459 1.71 -16.23 -6.61
CA VAL A 459 3.05 -16.82 -6.57
C VAL A 459 3.44 -17.20 -5.14
N LEU A 460 3.14 -16.31 -4.17
CA LEU A 460 3.35 -16.58 -2.75
C LEU A 460 2.52 -17.80 -2.30
N TRP A 461 1.21 -17.81 -2.61
CA TRP A 461 0.35 -18.95 -2.26
C TRP A 461 0.79 -20.24 -2.93
N GLY A 462 1.17 -20.20 -4.21
CA GLY A 462 1.77 -21.33 -4.91
C GLY A 462 3.04 -21.84 -4.21
N GLY A 463 3.89 -20.92 -3.76
CA GLY A 463 5.08 -21.23 -2.97
C GLY A 463 4.74 -21.95 -1.65
N ILE A 464 3.71 -21.50 -0.92
CA ILE A 464 3.25 -22.14 0.32
C ILE A 464 2.75 -23.57 0.05
N ILE A 465 1.98 -23.77 -1.01
CA ILE A 465 1.47 -25.10 -1.38
C ILE A 465 2.65 -26.03 -1.71
N ILE A 466 3.59 -25.57 -2.53
CA ILE A 466 4.77 -26.36 -2.92
C ILE A 466 5.64 -26.70 -1.70
N LEU A 467 5.86 -25.73 -0.81
CA LEU A 467 6.59 -25.94 0.45
C LEU A 467 5.92 -27.00 1.31
N THR A 468 4.61 -26.93 1.47
CA THR A 468 3.82 -27.90 2.25
C THR A 468 3.89 -29.30 1.65
N ILE A 469 3.75 -29.43 0.33
CA ILE A 469 3.92 -30.71 -0.38
C ILE A 469 5.33 -31.28 -0.12
N GLY A 470 6.36 -30.43 -0.16
CA GLY A 470 7.74 -30.81 0.13
C GLY A 470 7.91 -31.41 1.54
N PHE A 471 7.27 -30.79 2.54
CA PHE A 471 7.26 -31.34 3.92
C PHE A 471 6.54 -32.69 3.99
N VAL A 472 5.36 -32.82 3.36
CA VAL A 472 4.59 -34.07 3.36
C VAL A 472 5.41 -35.20 2.75
N VAL A 473 6.08 -34.94 1.61
CA VAL A 473 6.99 -35.93 0.97
C VAL A 473 8.15 -36.31 1.90
N SER A 474 8.74 -35.31 2.58
CA SER A 474 9.86 -35.56 3.52
C SER A 474 9.43 -36.41 4.72
N ILE A 475 8.24 -36.09 5.30
CA ILE A 475 7.66 -36.83 6.43
C ILE A 475 7.31 -38.25 6.02
N GLY A 476 6.63 -38.43 4.86
CA GLY A 476 6.23 -39.72 4.34
C GLY A 476 7.43 -40.65 4.14
N ARG A 477 8.54 -40.11 3.56
CA ARG A 477 9.79 -40.85 3.46
C ARG A 477 10.33 -41.25 4.83
N ARG A 478 10.40 -40.34 5.77
CA ARG A 478 10.94 -40.62 7.11
C ARG A 478 10.17 -41.72 7.84
N VAL A 479 8.84 -41.68 7.73
CA VAL A 479 7.97 -42.71 8.31
C VAL A 479 8.26 -44.11 7.67
N GLN A 480 8.45 -44.18 6.36
CA GLN A 480 8.81 -45.41 5.68
C GLN A 480 10.18 -45.90 6.15
N ASP A 481 11.21 -45.05 6.18
CA ASP A 481 12.56 -45.41 6.65
C ASP A 481 12.55 -45.99 8.08
N ILE A 482 11.69 -45.51 8.95
CA ILE A 482 11.54 -46.03 10.33
C ILE A 482 10.83 -47.38 10.34
N ARG A 483 9.81 -47.59 9.48
CA ARG A 483 9.08 -48.88 9.39
C ARG A 483 9.94 -50.00 8.83
N PHE A 484 10.86 -49.70 7.92
CA PHE A 484 11.76 -50.69 7.35
C PHE A 484 13.01 -51.03 8.21
N ARG A 485 13.26 -50.24 9.27
CA ARG A 485 14.32 -50.48 10.24
C ARG A 485 13.87 -51.31 11.47
N ARG A 486 12.56 -51.52 11.61
CA ARG A 486 11.97 -52.47 12.54
C ARG A 486 11.67 -53.79 11.85
#